data_5732a4255c7a4d1974d3e54ae8277458
#
_entry.id   5732a4255c7a4d1974d3e54ae8277458
#
_cell.length_a   1.000
_cell.length_b   1.000
_cell.length_c   1.000
_cell.angle_alpha   90.00
_cell.angle_beta   90.00
_cell.angle_gamma   90.00
#
_symmetry.space_group_name_H-M   'P 1'
#
loop_
_entity.id
_entity.type
_entity.pdbx_description
1 polymer ?
#
loop_
_entity_poly.entity_id
_entity_poly.type
_entity_poly.pdbx_seq_one_letter_code
_entity_poly.pdbx_strand_id
1 'polypeptide(L)'
;GNNQNFIPKNVIDNNFNTLWSNYGKGSWIQLDLGASKDICNVNIAWYKGNERQNNFVISTSKDGNMFTSQSQMKSSGSTLDFEKYTLSNTNARYVKITVNGNTQNDYASITEIKVNIQNTSPPQPPSTGGDGQTGDGGTATDGVKMIYPTISGGQTWFFNPTNPDDGQFDRNGAQISKNSDGSSWHLQPGTTRMLAFTKDSGFPSDEVRSTLPTYDYSKLAQIGYWYKPTDWKNLEITMYVKVTGNSGGGNEISLVSRSVRHSTNVHEGCGGSSYHNNIDFTSGQFKYKKEMWHVNYDIKPYSGINIGSTMNKWVGFKGIVYNQPDGSIKLESYVDKDNNNNWQKATELIDKGNWGNDMTHCNA
;
A
#
# COMPACT_ATOMS: atom_id res chain seq x y z
N GLY A 1 -16.43 -28.74 -11.13
CA GLY A 1 -16.28 -28.85 -12.58
C GLY A 1 -14.83 -28.68 -12.98
N ASN A 2 -14.29 -29.65 -13.71
CA ASN A 2 -12.89 -29.64 -14.17
C ASN A 2 -12.70 -28.88 -15.48
N ASN A 3 -13.43 -27.80 -15.70
CA ASN A 3 -13.13 -26.93 -16.83
C ASN A 3 -11.94 -26.06 -16.41
N GLN A 4 -10.82 -26.17 -17.13
CA GLN A 4 -9.56 -25.46 -16.84
C GLN A 4 -9.71 -23.93 -16.75
N ASN A 5 -10.82 -23.38 -17.23
CA ASN A 5 -11.11 -21.95 -17.21
C ASN A 5 -11.89 -21.47 -15.96
N PHE A 6 -12.45 -22.38 -15.14
CA PHE A 6 -13.32 -22.02 -14.00
C PHE A 6 -12.78 -22.55 -12.67
N ILE A 7 -11.50 -22.34 -12.45
CA ILE A 7 -10.74 -22.88 -11.32
C ILE A 7 -10.91 -22.05 -10.05
N PRO A 8 -10.72 -22.64 -8.85
CA PRO A 8 -10.85 -21.92 -7.57
C PRO A 8 -9.95 -20.67 -7.44
N LYS A 9 -8.78 -20.67 -8.07
CA LYS A 9 -7.84 -19.53 -8.00
C LYS A 9 -8.42 -18.24 -8.60
N ASN A 10 -9.37 -18.36 -9.49
CA ASN A 10 -10.01 -17.20 -10.15
C ASN A 10 -10.80 -16.31 -9.19
N VAL A 11 -11.17 -16.77 -8.00
CA VAL A 11 -11.91 -15.93 -7.04
C VAL A 11 -11.04 -15.04 -6.18
N ILE A 12 -9.71 -15.08 -6.38
CA ILE A 12 -8.74 -14.28 -5.63
C ILE A 12 -7.67 -13.65 -6.54
N ASP A 13 -7.92 -13.57 -7.85
CA ASP A 13 -6.96 -13.06 -8.84
C ASP A 13 -7.13 -11.57 -9.15
N ASN A 14 -8.11 -10.91 -8.51
CA ASN A 14 -8.51 -9.52 -8.72
C ASN A 14 -8.96 -9.21 -10.17
N ASN A 15 -9.50 -10.21 -10.87
CA ASN A 15 -9.95 -10.08 -12.25
C ASN A 15 -11.44 -10.47 -12.39
N PHE A 16 -12.31 -9.48 -12.50
CA PHE A 16 -13.76 -9.69 -12.65
C PHE A 16 -14.17 -10.37 -13.98
N ASN A 17 -13.23 -10.60 -14.89
CA ASN A 17 -13.49 -11.35 -16.14
C ASN A 17 -13.23 -12.84 -16.00
N THR A 18 -12.67 -13.30 -14.89
CA THR A 18 -12.48 -14.71 -14.55
C THR A 18 -13.49 -15.14 -13.50
N LEU A 19 -13.73 -16.44 -13.35
CA LEU A 19 -14.65 -16.96 -12.33
C LEU A 19 -14.29 -18.38 -11.93
N TRP A 20 -14.70 -18.76 -10.74
CA TRP A 20 -14.91 -20.14 -10.36
C TRP A 20 -16.36 -20.53 -10.62
N SER A 21 -16.60 -21.73 -11.18
CA SER A 21 -17.94 -22.25 -11.35
C SER A 21 -17.98 -23.75 -11.13
N ASN A 22 -19.05 -24.22 -10.49
CA ASN A 22 -19.38 -25.63 -10.32
C ASN A 22 -20.88 -25.85 -10.44
N TYR A 23 -21.30 -27.02 -10.92
CA TYR A 23 -22.71 -27.36 -11.10
C TYR A 23 -23.22 -28.21 -9.94
N GLY A 24 -24.43 -27.87 -9.48
CA GLY A 24 -25.18 -28.59 -8.47
C GLY A 24 -25.29 -27.83 -7.14
N LYS A 25 -26.47 -27.96 -6.52
CA LYS A 25 -26.72 -27.42 -5.17
C LYS A 25 -25.75 -28.02 -4.15
N GLY A 26 -25.26 -27.19 -3.23
CA GLY A 26 -24.24 -27.58 -2.26
C GLY A 26 -22.82 -27.50 -2.80
N SER A 27 -22.60 -26.99 -4.04
CA SER A 27 -21.26 -26.67 -4.53
C SER A 27 -20.58 -25.64 -3.63
N TRP A 28 -19.32 -25.88 -3.28
CA TRP A 28 -18.62 -25.02 -2.34
C TRP A 28 -17.21 -24.68 -2.80
N ILE A 29 -16.73 -23.53 -2.28
CA ILE A 29 -15.35 -23.10 -2.36
C ILE A 29 -14.85 -22.69 -0.96
N GLN A 30 -13.59 -22.97 -0.68
CA GLN A 30 -12.97 -22.70 0.63
C GLN A 30 -11.70 -21.89 0.45
N LEU A 31 -11.55 -20.85 1.27
CA LEU A 31 -10.34 -20.07 1.39
C LEU A 31 -9.62 -20.44 2.69
N ASP A 32 -8.30 -20.58 2.62
CA ASP A 32 -7.40 -20.70 3.78
C ASP A 32 -6.70 -19.37 3.99
N LEU A 33 -6.91 -18.74 5.15
CA LEU A 33 -6.32 -17.45 5.52
C LEU A 33 -4.89 -17.58 6.10
N GLY A 34 -4.33 -18.81 6.08
CA GLY A 34 -3.00 -19.13 6.59
C GLY A 34 -2.94 -19.26 8.12
N ALA A 35 -3.71 -18.46 8.85
CA ALA A 35 -3.84 -18.49 10.30
C ALA A 35 -5.26 -18.09 10.73
N SER A 36 -5.62 -18.35 12.00
CA SER A 36 -6.88 -17.85 12.56
C SER A 36 -6.86 -16.33 12.62
N LYS A 37 -7.91 -15.71 12.08
CA LYS A 37 -8.14 -14.27 12.00
C LYS A 37 -9.52 -13.91 12.50
N ASP A 38 -9.68 -12.73 13.08
CA ASP A 38 -11.00 -12.19 13.40
C ASP A 38 -11.62 -11.61 12.12
N ILE A 39 -12.67 -12.24 11.63
CA ILE A 39 -13.31 -11.91 10.35
C ILE A 39 -14.46 -10.96 10.59
N CYS A 40 -14.45 -9.79 9.95
CA CYS A 40 -15.54 -8.82 9.99
C CYS A 40 -16.63 -9.14 8.97
N ASN A 41 -16.22 -9.41 7.76
CA ASN A 41 -17.14 -9.67 6.65
C ASN A 41 -16.45 -10.41 5.52
N VAL A 42 -17.27 -11.00 4.66
CA VAL A 42 -16.85 -11.57 3.38
C VAL A 42 -17.52 -10.76 2.27
N ASN A 43 -16.76 -10.27 1.34
CA ASN A 43 -17.25 -9.60 0.14
C ASN A 43 -17.21 -10.58 -1.02
N ILE A 44 -18.32 -10.74 -1.74
CA ILE A 44 -18.45 -11.68 -2.85
C ILE A 44 -18.96 -10.92 -4.07
N ALA A 45 -18.24 -11.01 -5.17
CA ALA A 45 -18.70 -10.60 -6.48
C ALA A 45 -19.24 -11.82 -7.23
N TRP A 46 -20.51 -11.79 -7.58
CA TRP A 46 -21.20 -12.91 -8.20
C TRP A 46 -21.18 -12.79 -9.72
N TYR A 47 -20.85 -13.88 -10.39
CA TYR A 47 -21.01 -13.93 -11.86
C TYR A 47 -22.47 -13.72 -12.23
N LYS A 48 -22.75 -12.73 -13.09
CA LYS A 48 -24.11 -12.28 -13.44
C LYS A 48 -24.93 -11.89 -12.19
N GLY A 49 -24.28 -11.30 -11.21
CA GLY A 49 -24.91 -10.89 -9.95
C GLY A 49 -25.97 -9.80 -10.12
N ASN A 50 -26.01 -9.12 -11.25
CA ASN A 50 -27.03 -8.15 -11.64
C ASN A 50 -28.24 -8.78 -12.37
N GLU A 51 -28.18 -10.10 -12.69
CA GLU A 51 -29.25 -10.79 -13.44
C GLU A 51 -29.94 -11.88 -12.59
N ARG A 52 -29.28 -12.36 -11.50
CA ARG A 52 -29.78 -13.49 -10.72
C ARG A 52 -29.34 -13.41 -9.27
N GLN A 53 -30.19 -13.94 -8.37
CA GLN A 53 -29.88 -14.07 -6.96
C GLN A 53 -29.32 -15.45 -6.67
N ASN A 54 -28.21 -15.52 -5.94
CA ASN A 54 -27.62 -16.76 -5.46
C ASN A 54 -28.11 -17.05 -4.04
N ASN A 55 -28.45 -18.32 -3.74
CA ASN A 55 -28.72 -18.81 -2.40
C ASN A 55 -27.47 -19.47 -1.88
N PHE A 56 -26.97 -19.09 -0.71
CA PHE A 56 -25.71 -19.57 -0.20
C PHE A 56 -25.60 -19.53 1.34
N VAL A 57 -24.57 -20.18 1.86
CA VAL A 57 -24.21 -20.16 3.28
C VAL A 57 -22.71 -19.87 3.38
N ILE A 58 -22.33 -19.00 4.28
CA ILE A 58 -20.92 -18.82 4.69
C ILE A 58 -20.70 -19.63 5.96
N SER A 59 -19.67 -20.44 5.96
CA SER A 59 -19.24 -21.25 7.11
C SER A 59 -17.78 -20.97 7.42
N THR A 60 -17.41 -21.04 8.68
CA THR A 60 -16.05 -20.75 9.14
C THR A 60 -15.52 -21.86 9.99
N SER A 61 -14.20 -22.06 9.98
CA SER A 61 -13.52 -23.09 10.76
C SER A 61 -12.13 -22.63 11.21
N LYS A 62 -11.69 -23.13 12.36
CA LYS A 62 -10.31 -22.94 12.85
C LYS A 62 -9.35 -24.03 12.34
N ASP A 63 -9.84 -25.23 12.12
CA ASP A 63 -9.06 -26.44 11.82
C ASP A 63 -9.29 -27.00 10.39
N GLY A 64 -10.28 -26.46 9.66
CA GLY A 64 -10.66 -26.93 8.34
C GLY A 64 -11.55 -28.17 8.32
N ASN A 65 -11.89 -28.74 9.49
CA ASN A 65 -12.71 -29.93 9.63
C ASN A 65 -14.10 -29.62 10.19
N MET A 66 -14.13 -28.89 11.31
CA MET A 66 -15.39 -28.49 11.94
C MET A 66 -15.77 -27.07 11.50
N PHE A 67 -16.89 -26.95 10.81
CA PHE A 67 -17.40 -25.69 10.31
C PHE A 67 -18.64 -25.23 11.06
N THR A 68 -18.61 -23.94 11.49
CA THR A 68 -19.78 -23.24 12.00
C THR A 68 -20.40 -22.44 10.86
N SER A 69 -21.66 -22.72 10.56
CA SER A 69 -22.38 -22.06 9.47
C SER A 69 -23.16 -20.85 9.98
N GLN A 70 -23.16 -19.79 9.17
CA GLN A 70 -24.14 -18.69 9.32
C GLN A 70 -25.51 -19.11 8.79
N SER A 71 -26.52 -18.27 9.01
CA SER A 71 -27.82 -18.48 8.40
C SER A 71 -27.74 -18.45 6.88
N GLN A 72 -28.73 -19.03 6.23
CA GLN A 72 -28.86 -18.97 4.77
C GLN A 72 -29.02 -17.53 4.30
N MET A 73 -28.29 -17.16 3.26
CA MET A 73 -28.22 -15.82 2.67
C MET A 73 -28.64 -15.84 1.21
N LYS A 74 -28.95 -14.67 0.69
CA LYS A 74 -29.19 -14.42 -0.74
C LYS A 74 -28.38 -13.23 -1.21
N SER A 75 -27.85 -13.30 -2.43
CA SER A 75 -27.30 -12.12 -3.10
C SER A 75 -28.39 -11.18 -3.57
N SER A 76 -28.04 -9.92 -3.80
CA SER A 76 -29.01 -8.88 -4.18
C SER A 76 -29.68 -9.12 -5.54
N GLY A 77 -28.94 -9.70 -6.49
CA GLY A 77 -29.37 -9.83 -7.88
C GLY A 77 -29.31 -8.53 -8.67
N SER A 78 -28.61 -7.52 -8.19
CA SER A 78 -28.63 -6.15 -8.73
C SER A 78 -27.26 -5.57 -9.08
N THR A 79 -26.16 -6.25 -8.79
CA THR A 79 -24.80 -5.73 -9.01
C THR A 79 -23.83 -6.80 -9.48
N LEU A 80 -22.79 -6.36 -10.25
CA LEU A 80 -21.60 -7.14 -10.56
C LEU A 80 -20.45 -6.88 -9.58
N ASP A 81 -20.57 -5.82 -8.78
CA ASP A 81 -19.59 -5.45 -7.77
C ASP A 81 -19.67 -6.34 -6.53
N PHE A 82 -18.75 -6.14 -5.61
CA PHE A 82 -18.75 -6.83 -4.33
C PHE A 82 -20.00 -6.55 -3.49
N GLU A 83 -20.67 -7.59 -3.07
CA GLU A 83 -21.69 -7.56 -2.02
C GLU A 83 -21.06 -7.94 -0.68
N LYS A 84 -21.33 -7.15 0.35
CA LYS A 84 -20.77 -7.31 1.70
C LYS A 84 -21.67 -8.17 2.58
N TYR A 85 -21.10 -9.23 3.17
CA TYR A 85 -21.77 -10.12 4.11
C TYR A 85 -21.05 -10.08 5.45
N THR A 86 -21.67 -9.47 6.46
CA THR A 86 -21.09 -9.28 7.79
C THR A 86 -21.15 -10.58 8.57
N LEU A 87 -20.03 -10.93 9.23
CA LEU A 87 -19.93 -12.05 10.14
C LEU A 87 -19.74 -11.52 11.57
N SER A 88 -20.55 -11.99 12.51
CA SER A 88 -20.47 -11.52 13.90
C SER A 88 -19.33 -12.23 14.62
N ASN A 89 -18.35 -11.47 15.13
CA ASN A 89 -17.27 -11.91 16.03
C ASN A 89 -16.70 -13.30 15.71
N THR A 90 -16.28 -13.50 14.47
CA THR A 90 -15.87 -14.81 13.97
C THR A 90 -14.36 -14.90 13.87
N ASN A 91 -13.72 -15.66 14.78
CA ASN A 91 -12.30 -16.01 14.69
C ASN A 91 -12.13 -17.36 13.99
N ALA A 92 -11.53 -17.34 12.78
CA ALA A 92 -11.37 -18.53 11.95
C ALA A 92 -10.18 -18.44 11.00
N ARG A 93 -9.64 -19.60 10.61
CA ARG A 93 -8.63 -19.72 9.55
C ARG A 93 -9.25 -20.04 8.20
N TYR A 94 -10.34 -20.77 8.17
CA TYR A 94 -10.98 -21.20 6.93
C TYR A 94 -12.34 -20.54 6.77
N VAL A 95 -12.62 -20.05 5.56
CA VAL A 95 -13.92 -19.53 5.14
C VAL A 95 -14.41 -20.39 3.99
N LYS A 96 -15.60 -20.98 4.14
CA LYS A 96 -16.23 -21.79 3.11
C LYS A 96 -17.56 -21.18 2.70
N ILE A 97 -17.74 -21.02 1.38
CA ILE A 97 -18.99 -20.54 0.78
C ILE A 97 -19.63 -21.71 0.06
N THR A 98 -20.81 -22.11 0.54
CA THR A 98 -21.63 -23.16 -0.06
C THR A 98 -22.79 -22.55 -0.80
N VAL A 99 -22.88 -22.76 -2.10
CA VAL A 99 -23.93 -22.20 -2.95
C VAL A 99 -24.99 -23.25 -3.27
N ASN A 100 -26.24 -22.92 -2.97
CA ASN A 100 -27.41 -23.81 -3.14
C ASN A 100 -28.21 -23.43 -4.41
N GLY A 101 -27.52 -23.04 -5.48
CA GLY A 101 -28.11 -22.61 -6.73
C GLY A 101 -28.49 -21.12 -6.73
N ASN A 102 -29.07 -20.70 -7.81
CA ASN A 102 -29.53 -19.33 -8.02
C ASN A 102 -30.93 -19.31 -8.64
N THR A 103 -31.49 -18.14 -8.88
CA THR A 103 -32.86 -17.99 -9.41
C THR A 103 -33.06 -18.53 -10.84
N GLN A 104 -31.98 -18.83 -11.56
CA GLN A 104 -32.05 -19.31 -12.95
C GLN A 104 -31.63 -20.79 -13.09
N ASN A 105 -30.70 -21.27 -12.24
CA ASN A 105 -30.14 -22.63 -12.35
C ASN A 105 -29.41 -23.05 -11.07
N ASP A 106 -28.83 -24.24 -11.08
CA ASP A 106 -28.10 -24.80 -9.92
C ASP A 106 -26.57 -24.55 -9.98
N TYR A 107 -26.08 -23.68 -10.84
CA TYR A 107 -24.66 -23.31 -10.85
C TYR A 107 -24.27 -22.43 -9.66
N ALA A 108 -23.17 -22.77 -9.02
CA ALA A 108 -22.38 -21.86 -8.22
C ALA A 108 -21.39 -21.13 -9.16
N SER A 109 -21.41 -19.79 -9.18
CA SER A 109 -20.50 -19.03 -10.04
C SER A 109 -20.10 -17.73 -9.33
N ILE A 110 -18.83 -17.61 -8.99
CA ILE A 110 -18.25 -16.49 -8.26
C ILE A 110 -17.08 -15.93 -9.05
N THR A 111 -17.04 -14.62 -9.24
CA THR A 111 -15.93 -13.93 -9.90
C THR A 111 -14.83 -13.58 -8.92
N GLU A 112 -15.17 -13.02 -7.74
CA GLU A 112 -14.20 -12.61 -6.74
C GLU A 112 -14.70 -12.80 -5.31
N ILE A 113 -13.77 -13.09 -4.38
CA ILE A 113 -14.01 -13.15 -2.94
C ILE A 113 -12.92 -12.38 -2.21
N LYS A 114 -13.33 -11.51 -1.26
CA LYS A 114 -12.43 -10.84 -0.30
C LYS A 114 -12.91 -11.12 1.11
N VAL A 115 -12.02 -11.63 1.95
CA VAL A 115 -12.29 -11.80 3.39
C VAL A 115 -11.67 -10.63 4.12
N ASN A 116 -12.51 -9.81 4.76
CA ASN A 116 -12.05 -8.68 5.57
C ASN A 116 -11.93 -9.11 7.02
N ILE A 117 -10.74 -9.01 7.56
CA ILE A 117 -10.41 -9.35 8.94
C ILE A 117 -10.53 -8.12 9.84
N GLN A 118 -11.01 -8.33 11.07
CA GLN A 118 -11.00 -7.32 12.10
C GLN A 118 -9.60 -7.26 12.70
N ASN A 119 -8.93 -6.13 12.52
CA ASN A 119 -7.84 -5.82 13.43
C ASN A 119 -8.49 -5.38 14.74
N THR A 120 -8.29 -6.14 15.81
CA THR A 120 -8.89 -5.89 17.13
C THR A 120 -8.20 -4.76 17.89
N SER A 121 -7.95 -3.65 17.20
CA SER A 121 -7.76 -2.36 17.85
C SER A 121 -8.61 -1.37 17.07
N PRO A 122 -9.50 -0.60 17.73
CA PRO A 122 -10.11 0.55 17.06
C PRO A 122 -8.96 1.41 16.52
N PRO A 123 -9.08 2.06 15.35
CA PRO A 123 -8.16 3.09 14.99
C PRO A 123 -8.23 4.14 16.07
N GLN A 124 -7.27 4.12 16.98
CA GLN A 124 -7.08 5.23 17.88
C GLN A 124 -6.64 6.37 16.96
N PRO A 125 -7.38 7.49 16.92
CA PRO A 125 -6.84 8.68 16.30
C PRO A 125 -5.48 8.90 16.96
N PRO A 126 -4.43 9.29 16.21
CA PRO A 126 -3.13 9.51 16.79
C PRO A 126 -3.30 10.37 18.04
N SER A 127 -2.94 9.83 19.19
CA SER A 127 -3.12 10.50 20.48
C SER A 127 -2.40 11.83 20.42
N THR A 128 -3.15 12.90 20.56
CA THR A 128 -2.62 14.23 20.82
C THR A 128 -1.98 14.21 22.20
N GLY A 129 -0.69 14.11 22.26
CA GLY A 129 0.02 14.36 23.51
C GLY A 129 1.08 13.33 23.87
N GLY A 130 2.29 13.76 23.88
CA GLY A 130 3.40 13.47 24.78
C GLY A 130 3.83 12.01 24.96
N ASP A 131 5.10 11.83 24.71
CA ASP A 131 5.97 10.77 25.17
C ASP A 131 5.93 9.41 24.45
N GLY A 132 6.89 9.23 23.55
CA GLY A 132 7.75 8.05 23.44
C GLY A 132 7.14 6.65 23.25
N GLN A 133 5.85 6.49 22.96
CA GLN A 133 5.27 5.16 22.78
C GLN A 133 5.23 4.81 21.28
N THR A 134 6.16 3.94 20.88
CA THR A 134 6.08 3.24 19.59
C THR A 134 4.77 2.48 19.52
N GLY A 135 3.89 2.88 18.61
CA GLY A 135 2.66 2.12 18.32
C GLY A 135 3.04 0.69 17.91
N ASP A 136 2.30 -0.31 18.37
CA ASP A 136 2.43 -1.67 17.89
C ASP A 136 1.51 -1.83 16.67
N GLY A 137 2.02 -1.49 15.49
CA GLY A 137 1.34 -1.63 14.20
C GLY A 137 1.18 -3.08 13.74
N GLY A 138 1.69 -4.03 14.54
CA GLY A 138 1.75 -5.44 14.16
C GLY A 138 2.97 -5.74 13.30
N THR A 139 2.94 -6.90 12.65
CA THR A 139 4.03 -7.38 11.79
C THR A 139 3.49 -7.61 10.39
N ALA A 140 4.14 -7.05 9.38
CA ALA A 140 3.82 -7.27 8.00
C ALA A 140 4.14 -8.72 7.57
N THR A 141 3.67 -9.14 6.39
CA THR A 141 3.83 -10.52 5.93
C THR A 141 5.27 -10.91 5.63
N ASP A 142 6.15 -9.92 5.44
CA ASP A 142 7.60 -10.10 5.29
C ASP A 142 8.35 -10.17 6.64
N GLY A 143 7.63 -10.12 7.75
CA GLY A 143 8.19 -10.18 9.10
C GLY A 143 8.61 -8.82 9.67
N VAL A 144 8.51 -7.73 8.92
CA VAL A 144 8.89 -6.39 9.39
C VAL A 144 7.80 -5.81 10.30
N LYS A 145 8.19 -5.32 11.46
CA LYS A 145 7.29 -4.58 12.37
C LYS A 145 6.80 -3.30 11.72
N MET A 146 5.49 -3.07 11.75
CA MET A 146 4.88 -1.80 11.38
C MET A 146 4.76 -0.89 12.61
N ILE A 147 4.85 0.41 12.40
CA ILE A 147 4.59 1.41 13.45
C ILE A 147 3.08 1.66 13.56
N TYR A 148 2.42 1.72 12.42
CA TYR A 148 0.96 1.87 12.35
C TYR A 148 0.33 0.69 11.61
N PRO A 149 -0.81 0.19 12.08
CA PRO A 149 -1.51 -0.88 11.37
C PRO A 149 -2.07 -0.38 10.04
N THR A 150 -2.09 -1.26 9.05
CA THR A 150 -2.83 -0.98 7.81
C THR A 150 -4.32 -0.80 8.14
N ILE A 151 -4.87 0.36 7.86
CA ILE A 151 -6.27 0.68 8.13
C ILE A 151 -7.20 -0.11 7.20
N SER A 152 -8.47 -0.22 7.59
CA SER A 152 -9.50 -0.85 6.75
C SER A 152 -9.59 -0.17 5.38
N GLY A 153 -9.47 -0.95 4.32
CA GLY A 153 -9.39 -0.45 2.94
C GLY A 153 -8.00 0.02 2.51
N GLY A 154 -7.03 0.05 3.43
CA GLY A 154 -5.63 0.31 3.11
C GLY A 154 -4.99 -0.86 2.38
N GLN A 155 -3.88 -0.58 1.72
CA GLN A 155 -3.11 -1.57 0.97
C GLN A 155 -1.74 -1.73 1.58
N THR A 156 -1.22 -2.96 1.54
CA THR A 156 0.18 -3.27 1.82
C THR A 156 0.82 -3.76 0.55
N TRP A 157 1.95 -3.17 0.18
CA TRP A 157 2.67 -3.50 -1.02
C TRP A 157 4.13 -3.79 -0.69
N PHE A 158 4.72 -4.76 -1.40
CA PHE A 158 6.11 -5.17 -1.23
C PHE A 158 6.82 -5.11 -2.56
N PHE A 159 8.08 -4.67 -2.54
CA PHE A 159 8.95 -4.77 -3.68
C PHE A 159 9.15 -6.24 -4.09
N ASN A 160 8.81 -6.55 -5.34
CA ASN A 160 9.05 -7.87 -5.90
C ASN A 160 10.38 -7.90 -6.68
N PRO A 161 11.42 -8.46 -6.09
CA PRO A 161 12.73 -8.44 -6.74
C PRO A 161 12.85 -9.38 -7.93
N THR A 162 11.92 -10.29 -8.13
CA THR A 162 11.89 -11.16 -9.32
C THR A 162 11.16 -10.53 -10.49
N ASN A 163 10.34 -9.52 -10.22
CA ASN A 163 9.66 -8.71 -11.22
C ASN A 163 9.63 -7.25 -10.77
N PRO A 164 10.75 -6.53 -10.89
CA PRO A 164 10.90 -5.17 -10.38
C PRO A 164 10.07 -4.12 -11.13
N ASP A 165 9.51 -4.45 -12.28
CA ASP A 165 8.63 -3.59 -13.08
C ASP A 165 7.23 -4.23 -13.16
N ASP A 166 6.54 -4.36 -12.03
CA ASP A 166 5.28 -5.11 -11.89
C ASP A 166 4.01 -4.29 -12.15
N GLY A 167 4.15 -3.07 -12.67
CA GLY A 167 3.04 -2.16 -12.95
C GLY A 167 2.63 -1.27 -11.78
N GLN A 168 2.99 -1.60 -10.54
CA GLN A 168 2.93 -0.69 -9.39
C GLN A 168 4.32 -0.20 -8.96
N PHE A 169 5.35 -0.75 -9.55
CA PHE A 169 6.72 -0.42 -9.24
C PHE A 169 7.53 -0.23 -10.53
N ASP A 170 8.32 0.82 -10.57
CA ASP A 170 9.25 1.13 -11.65
C ASP A 170 10.63 1.38 -11.03
N ARG A 171 11.62 0.65 -11.46
CA ARG A 171 13.01 0.85 -11.06
C ARG A 171 13.66 2.08 -11.70
N ASN A 172 12.92 2.81 -12.54
CA ASN A 172 13.37 4.05 -13.18
C ASN A 172 14.78 3.93 -13.81
N GLY A 173 15.02 2.83 -14.50
CA GLY A 173 16.32 2.53 -15.11
C GLY A 173 17.43 2.08 -14.14
N ALA A 174 17.13 1.93 -12.84
CA ALA A 174 18.12 1.43 -11.89
C ALA A 174 18.59 0.02 -12.25
N GLN A 175 19.89 -0.19 -12.22
CA GLN A 175 20.46 -1.52 -12.40
C GLN A 175 20.39 -2.27 -11.07
N ILE A 176 19.56 -3.29 -11.04
CA ILE A 176 19.31 -4.11 -9.86
C ILE A 176 19.79 -5.52 -10.16
N SER A 177 20.63 -6.06 -9.30
CA SER A 177 21.10 -7.44 -9.36
C SER A 177 20.98 -8.12 -8.01
N LYS A 178 20.65 -9.41 -8.00
CA LYS A 178 20.58 -10.19 -6.78
C LYS A 178 22.00 -10.54 -6.32
N ASN A 179 22.27 -10.38 -5.03
CA ASN A 179 23.52 -10.82 -4.46
C ASN A 179 23.63 -12.36 -4.51
N SER A 180 24.87 -12.86 -4.55
CA SER A 180 25.14 -14.29 -4.72
C SER A 180 24.57 -15.17 -3.59
N ASP A 181 24.41 -14.62 -2.39
CA ASP A 181 23.80 -15.27 -1.24
C ASP A 181 22.26 -15.31 -1.31
N GLY A 182 21.68 -14.59 -2.28
CA GLY A 182 20.24 -14.54 -2.48
C GLY A 182 19.46 -13.76 -1.43
N SER A 183 20.14 -13.18 -0.43
CA SER A 183 19.50 -12.51 0.71
C SER A 183 19.16 -11.04 0.46
N SER A 184 19.77 -10.43 -0.54
CA SER A 184 19.67 -9.00 -0.78
C SER A 184 19.88 -8.63 -2.25
N TRP A 185 19.63 -7.37 -2.56
CA TRP A 185 19.74 -6.79 -3.89
C TRP A 185 20.82 -5.72 -3.90
N HIS A 186 21.60 -5.72 -4.95
CA HIS A 186 22.60 -4.69 -5.20
C HIS A 186 22.05 -3.68 -6.20
N LEU A 187 22.10 -2.39 -5.85
CA LEU A 187 21.80 -1.28 -6.73
C LEU A 187 23.12 -0.63 -7.14
N GLN A 188 23.30 -0.41 -8.44
CA GLN A 188 24.49 0.22 -9.00
C GLN A 188 24.64 1.67 -8.51
N PRO A 189 25.88 2.19 -8.41
CA PRO A 189 26.14 3.55 -7.95
C PRO A 189 25.49 4.60 -8.87
N GLY A 190 25.12 5.72 -8.27
CA GLY A 190 24.45 6.85 -8.93
C GLY A 190 23.18 7.26 -8.19
N THR A 191 22.49 8.28 -8.70
CA THR A 191 21.17 8.64 -8.19
C THR A 191 20.18 7.57 -8.62
N THR A 192 19.93 6.62 -7.75
CA THR A 192 18.98 5.54 -7.99
C THR A 192 17.64 5.92 -7.39
N ARG A 193 16.59 5.88 -8.18
CA ARG A 193 15.21 6.06 -7.73
C ARG A 193 14.46 4.77 -8.01
N MET A 194 13.69 4.34 -7.02
CA MET A 194 12.69 3.30 -7.18
C MET A 194 11.34 3.93 -6.89
N LEU A 195 10.39 3.72 -7.77
CA LEU A 195 9.09 4.38 -7.76
C LEU A 195 8.00 3.34 -7.50
N ALA A 196 7.13 3.62 -6.54
CA ALA A 196 5.92 2.85 -6.30
C ALA A 196 4.71 3.75 -6.57
N PHE A 197 3.73 3.23 -7.27
CA PHE A 197 2.53 3.97 -7.67
C PHE A 197 1.29 3.40 -7.03
N THR A 198 0.30 4.25 -6.78
CA THR A 198 -1.05 3.76 -6.60
C THR A 198 -1.57 3.20 -7.94
N LYS A 199 -2.32 2.12 -7.87
CA LYS A 199 -2.80 1.39 -9.06
C LYS A 199 -3.53 2.28 -10.08
N ASP A 200 -4.16 3.36 -9.62
CA ASP A 200 -5.00 4.23 -10.44
C ASP A 200 -4.32 5.54 -10.84
N SER A 201 -3.16 5.83 -10.28
CA SER A 201 -2.43 7.09 -10.52
C SER A 201 -1.37 6.99 -11.60
N GLY A 202 -1.46 6.00 -12.49
CA GLY A 202 -0.47 5.74 -13.54
C GLY A 202 0.19 7.01 -14.08
N PHE A 203 1.48 6.95 -14.40
CA PHE A 203 2.17 8.09 -15.00
C PHE A 203 1.54 8.47 -16.34
N PRO A 204 1.14 9.71 -16.53
CA PRO A 204 0.83 10.17 -17.87
C PRO A 204 2.10 10.06 -18.72
N SER A 205 1.94 9.64 -19.96
CA SER A 205 3.03 9.65 -20.92
C SER A 205 3.62 11.05 -21.08
N ASP A 206 4.86 11.15 -21.52
CA ASP A 206 5.50 12.45 -21.81
C ASP A 206 4.70 13.28 -22.79
N GLU A 207 3.95 12.63 -23.67
CA GLU A 207 3.05 13.23 -24.63
C GLU A 207 1.91 14.03 -23.97
N VAL A 208 1.34 13.53 -22.87
CA VAL A 208 0.29 14.25 -22.12
C VAL A 208 0.85 15.47 -21.41
N ARG A 209 2.11 15.45 -20.98
CA ARG A 209 2.77 16.61 -20.36
C ARG A 209 2.91 17.80 -21.31
N SER A 210 3.23 17.54 -22.57
CA SER A 210 3.41 18.59 -23.57
C SER A 210 2.10 19.31 -23.93
N THR A 211 0.95 18.71 -23.61
CA THR A 211 -0.38 19.25 -23.91
C THR A 211 -1.01 20.06 -22.79
N LEU A 212 -0.38 20.16 -21.61
CA LEU A 212 -0.86 20.96 -20.48
C LEU A 212 -0.13 22.31 -20.44
N PRO A 213 -0.64 23.35 -21.11
CA PRO A 213 0.05 24.65 -21.20
C PRO A 213 0.05 25.44 -19.88
N THR A 214 -0.85 25.10 -18.97
CA THR A 214 -0.98 25.69 -17.64
C THR A 214 -1.34 24.63 -16.63
N TYR A 215 -1.01 24.88 -15.38
CA TYR A 215 -1.38 24.03 -14.28
C TYR A 215 -2.89 23.93 -14.11
N ASP A 216 -3.45 22.74 -14.33
CA ASP A 216 -4.89 22.47 -14.21
C ASP A 216 -5.08 21.26 -13.33
N TYR A 217 -5.46 21.49 -12.06
CA TYR A 217 -5.69 20.44 -11.07
C TYR A 217 -6.70 19.38 -11.52
N SER A 218 -7.75 19.82 -12.22
CA SER A 218 -8.80 18.90 -12.67
C SER A 218 -8.26 17.96 -13.75
N LYS A 219 -7.46 18.48 -14.68
CA LYS A 219 -6.81 17.67 -15.71
C LYS A 219 -5.75 16.76 -15.13
N LEU A 220 -4.96 17.25 -14.18
CA LEU A 220 -3.96 16.44 -13.49
C LEU A 220 -4.61 15.28 -12.74
N ALA A 221 -5.72 15.50 -12.07
CA ALA A 221 -6.49 14.45 -11.43
C ALA A 221 -7.02 13.41 -12.43
N GLN A 222 -7.54 13.86 -13.58
CA GLN A 222 -8.05 12.97 -14.62
C GLN A 222 -6.98 12.06 -15.22
N ILE A 223 -5.75 12.53 -15.34
CA ILE A 223 -4.62 11.77 -15.88
C ILE A 223 -3.80 11.04 -14.80
N GLY A 224 -4.31 11.00 -13.56
CA GLY A 224 -3.72 10.19 -12.49
C GLY A 224 -2.71 10.90 -11.61
N TYR A 225 -2.57 12.20 -11.68
CA TYR A 225 -1.82 12.97 -10.69
C TYR A 225 -2.63 13.13 -9.40
N TRP A 226 -2.10 12.72 -8.33
CA TRP A 226 -2.36 12.87 -6.88
C TRP A 226 -3.73 13.36 -6.37
N TYR A 227 -4.83 13.21 -6.98
CA TYR A 227 -6.09 13.70 -6.43
C TYR A 227 -7.27 12.72 -6.48
N LYS A 228 -6.96 11.44 -6.66
CA LYS A 228 -7.99 10.41 -6.53
C LYS A 228 -8.17 10.03 -5.06
N PRO A 229 -9.37 9.66 -4.63
CA PRO A 229 -9.60 9.13 -3.28
C PRO A 229 -8.74 7.91 -2.94
N THR A 230 -8.27 7.20 -3.96
CA THR A 230 -7.41 6.00 -3.88
C THR A 230 -5.93 6.31 -3.76
N ASP A 231 -5.50 7.57 -3.92
CA ASP A 231 -4.09 7.93 -3.80
C ASP A 231 -3.58 7.77 -2.37
N TRP A 232 -2.34 7.30 -2.25
CA TRP A 232 -1.72 7.04 -0.95
C TRP A 232 -1.43 8.36 -0.21
N LYS A 233 -2.33 8.72 0.67
CA LYS A 233 -2.21 9.95 1.50
C LYS A 233 -1.48 9.67 2.81
N ASN A 234 -1.85 8.57 3.47
CA ASN A 234 -1.30 8.17 4.76
C ASN A 234 -0.55 6.87 4.52
N LEU A 235 0.76 6.90 4.68
CA LEU A 235 1.59 5.76 4.33
C LEU A 235 2.80 5.62 5.25
N GLU A 236 3.23 4.39 5.40
CA GLU A 236 4.49 3.98 6.01
C GLU A 236 5.34 3.30 4.95
N ILE A 237 6.53 3.85 4.67
CA ILE A 237 7.50 3.28 3.75
C ILE A 237 8.65 2.70 4.58
N THR A 238 9.03 1.46 4.31
CA THR A 238 10.15 0.80 4.99
C THR A 238 11.17 0.30 3.98
N MET A 239 12.44 0.50 4.30
CA MET A 239 13.55 -0.13 3.60
C MET A 239 14.63 -0.59 4.59
N TYR A 240 15.27 -1.71 4.28
CA TYR A 240 16.56 -2.07 4.87
C TYR A 240 17.64 -1.83 3.83
N VAL A 241 18.67 -1.11 4.21
CA VAL A 241 19.72 -0.69 3.28
C VAL A 241 21.11 -0.79 3.92
N LYS A 242 22.08 -1.18 3.10
CA LYS A 242 23.51 -1.11 3.43
C LYS A 242 24.23 -0.32 2.35
N VAL A 243 24.69 0.86 2.68
CA VAL A 243 25.48 1.68 1.76
C VAL A 243 26.93 1.21 1.79
N THR A 244 27.41 0.70 0.68
CA THR A 244 28.77 0.13 0.56
C THR A 244 29.75 1.05 -0.16
N GLY A 245 29.23 2.11 -0.80
CA GLY A 245 30.04 3.09 -1.51
C GLY A 245 29.29 4.40 -1.73
N ASN A 246 30.03 5.46 -2.03
CA ASN A 246 29.50 6.76 -2.39
C ASN A 246 30.32 7.32 -3.56
N SER A 247 29.66 7.61 -4.66
CA SER A 247 30.30 8.17 -5.87
C SER A 247 30.33 9.70 -5.90
N GLY A 248 30.00 10.37 -4.78
CA GLY A 248 30.12 11.82 -4.65
C GLY A 248 28.82 12.61 -4.96
N GLY A 249 27.70 11.94 -5.20
CA GLY A 249 26.42 12.59 -5.54
C GLY A 249 25.57 13.05 -4.34
N GLY A 250 26.10 12.99 -3.12
CA GLY A 250 25.36 13.28 -1.87
C GLY A 250 25.42 12.12 -0.89
N ASN A 251 25.07 12.39 0.36
CA ASN A 251 25.20 11.43 1.46
C ASN A 251 23.85 10.97 2.01
N GLU A 252 22.79 11.06 1.21
CA GLU A 252 21.45 10.88 1.74
C GLU A 252 20.73 9.67 1.14
N ILE A 253 19.99 8.98 1.99
CA ILE A 253 18.92 8.07 1.62
C ILE A 253 17.61 8.81 1.90
N SER A 254 16.73 8.84 0.90
CA SER A 254 15.43 9.49 0.98
C SER A 254 14.30 8.49 0.81
N LEU A 255 13.33 8.52 1.73
CA LEU A 255 11.99 7.98 1.51
C LEU A 255 11.11 9.12 1.06
N VAL A 256 10.71 9.10 -0.21
CA VAL A 256 9.92 10.15 -0.84
C VAL A 256 8.46 9.73 -0.87
N SER A 257 7.59 10.60 -0.41
CA SER A 257 6.16 10.34 -0.29
C SER A 257 5.34 11.47 -0.89
N ARG A 258 4.09 11.16 -1.26
CA ARG A 258 3.16 12.12 -1.87
C ARG A 258 3.80 12.85 -3.05
N SER A 259 4.61 12.13 -3.79
CA SER A 259 5.29 12.67 -4.95
C SER A 259 4.33 12.74 -6.11
N VAL A 260 4.20 13.92 -6.66
CA VAL A 260 3.69 14.07 -8.02
C VAL A 260 4.85 13.92 -8.99
N ARG A 261 4.55 13.54 -10.24
CA ARG A 261 5.57 13.26 -11.24
C ARG A 261 6.60 14.38 -11.34
N HIS A 262 7.83 13.98 -11.33
CA HIS A 262 8.98 14.80 -11.54
C HIS A 262 9.04 15.22 -13.03
N SER A 263 8.75 16.48 -13.35
CA SER A 263 8.97 17.00 -14.69
C SER A 263 10.45 17.28 -14.91
N THR A 264 10.99 16.80 -16.01
CA THR A 264 12.36 17.11 -16.42
C THR A 264 12.45 18.45 -17.16
N ASN A 265 11.31 19.05 -17.52
CA ASN A 265 11.24 20.30 -18.25
C ASN A 265 10.98 21.46 -17.30
N VAL A 266 11.99 22.30 -17.12
CA VAL A 266 11.97 23.51 -16.27
C VAL A 266 10.88 24.51 -16.70
N HIS A 267 10.39 24.41 -17.92
CA HIS A 267 9.35 25.29 -18.48
C HIS A 267 7.91 24.84 -18.13
N GLU A 268 7.74 23.63 -17.62
CA GLU A 268 6.44 23.08 -17.24
C GLU A 268 6.24 23.07 -15.71
N GLY A 269 6.88 23.93 -15.04
CA GLY A 269 7.11 24.28 -13.64
C GLY A 269 6.29 23.71 -12.52
N CYS A 270 5.29 22.86 -12.77
CA CYS A 270 4.30 22.47 -11.77
C CYS A 270 4.28 20.97 -11.45
N GLY A 271 5.27 20.22 -11.92
CA GLY A 271 5.51 18.83 -11.52
C GLY A 271 6.53 18.74 -10.38
N GLY A 272 6.42 17.72 -9.54
CA GLY A 272 7.48 17.39 -8.58
C GLY A 272 7.33 18.01 -7.19
N SER A 273 6.13 17.99 -6.61
CA SER A 273 5.97 18.29 -5.18
C SER A 273 6.04 16.97 -4.38
N SER A 274 6.75 16.97 -3.25
CA SER A 274 6.89 15.77 -2.44
C SER A 274 7.39 16.07 -1.03
N TYR A 275 7.19 15.09 -0.12
CA TYR A 275 7.84 15.07 1.18
C TYR A 275 8.98 14.05 1.18
N HIS A 276 10.11 14.43 1.76
CA HIS A 276 11.28 13.59 1.89
C HIS A 276 11.63 13.38 3.36
N ASN A 277 11.65 12.13 3.78
CA ASN A 277 12.27 11.69 5.02
C ASN A 277 13.70 11.27 4.68
N ASN A 278 14.69 11.96 5.21
CA ASN A 278 16.09 11.77 4.87
C ASN A 278 16.92 11.30 6.05
N ILE A 279 17.84 10.37 5.78
CA ILE A 279 18.97 10.04 6.63
C ILE A 279 20.27 10.30 5.87
N ASP A 280 21.19 11.03 6.50
CA ASP A 280 22.57 11.17 6.05
C ASP A 280 23.34 9.92 6.49
N PHE A 281 23.75 9.07 5.57
CA PHE A 281 24.37 7.79 5.88
C PHE A 281 25.83 7.92 6.36
N THR A 282 26.45 9.10 6.22
CA THR A 282 27.81 9.35 6.73
C THR A 282 27.81 9.83 8.17
N SER A 283 26.83 10.65 8.55
CA SER A 283 26.72 11.20 9.90
C SER A 283 25.67 10.51 10.77
N GLY A 284 24.70 9.83 10.17
CA GLY A 284 23.56 9.20 10.88
C GLY A 284 22.54 10.20 11.40
N GLN A 285 22.47 11.39 10.83
CA GLN A 285 21.53 12.43 11.19
C GLN A 285 20.31 12.44 10.27
N PHE A 286 19.17 12.90 10.79
CA PHE A 286 17.90 12.93 10.10
C PHE A 286 17.45 14.34 9.79
N LYS A 287 16.78 14.52 8.63
CA LYS A 287 16.14 15.77 8.26
C LYS A 287 14.97 15.54 7.33
N TYR A 288 14.15 16.56 7.19
CA TYR A 288 13.05 16.59 6.24
C TYR A 288 13.31 17.61 5.14
N LYS A 289 12.83 17.29 3.94
CA LYS A 289 12.76 18.24 2.84
C LYS A 289 11.34 18.24 2.29
N LYS A 290 10.89 19.41 1.85
CA LYS A 290 9.69 19.55 1.02
C LYS A 290 10.15 20.06 -0.32
N GLU A 291 9.91 19.25 -1.34
CA GLU A 291 10.08 19.69 -2.73
C GLU A 291 8.82 20.39 -3.16
N MET A 292 8.98 21.53 -3.84
CA MET A 292 7.89 22.32 -4.35
C MET A 292 8.11 22.56 -5.82
N TRP A 293 7.23 21.98 -6.64
CA TRP A 293 7.17 22.18 -8.06
C TRP A 293 8.50 21.96 -8.81
N HIS A 294 9.36 21.12 -8.27
CA HIS A 294 10.70 20.85 -8.80
C HIS A 294 11.61 22.09 -8.97
N VAL A 295 11.22 23.21 -8.43
CA VAL A 295 11.94 24.48 -8.53
C VAL A 295 12.69 24.78 -7.27
N ASN A 296 12.19 24.35 -6.13
CA ASN A 296 12.76 24.66 -4.84
C ASN A 296 12.60 23.51 -3.83
N TYR A 297 13.57 23.42 -2.95
CA TYR A 297 13.55 22.51 -1.79
C TYR A 297 13.64 23.34 -0.51
N ASP A 298 12.60 23.29 0.32
CA ASP A 298 12.72 23.77 1.69
C ASP A 298 13.25 22.64 2.59
N ILE A 299 14.48 22.80 3.04
CA ILE A 299 15.20 21.79 3.81
C ILE A 299 15.20 22.19 5.28
N LYS A 300 14.65 21.35 6.14
CA LYS A 300 14.73 21.55 7.59
C LYS A 300 16.11 21.14 8.11
N PRO A 301 16.62 21.81 9.16
CA PRO A 301 17.83 21.39 9.82
C PRO A 301 17.78 19.92 10.28
N TYR A 302 18.92 19.32 10.48
CA TYR A 302 19.00 18.03 11.16
C TYR A 302 18.33 18.08 12.52
N SER A 303 17.57 17.03 12.85
CA SER A 303 16.79 16.96 14.07
C SER A 303 16.71 15.52 14.60
N GLY A 304 16.37 15.40 15.87
CA GLY A 304 16.18 14.12 16.53
C GLY A 304 17.49 13.45 16.93
N ILE A 305 17.47 12.12 16.92
CA ILE A 305 18.64 11.33 17.34
C ILE A 305 19.74 11.32 16.26
N ASN A 306 20.95 11.03 16.69
CA ASN A 306 22.09 10.76 15.80
C ASN A 306 22.58 9.34 16.08
N ILE A 307 22.61 8.51 15.05
CA ILE A 307 23.00 7.09 15.17
C ILE A 307 24.43 6.81 14.71
N GLY A 308 25.16 7.86 14.32
CA GLY A 308 26.49 7.75 13.72
C GLY A 308 26.43 7.18 12.29
N SER A 309 27.59 7.06 11.67
CA SER A 309 27.69 6.54 10.28
C SER A 309 27.04 5.17 10.13
N THR A 310 26.23 5.04 9.09
CA THR A 310 25.57 3.78 8.68
C THR A 310 26.32 3.06 7.53
N MET A 311 27.46 3.61 7.09
CA MET A 311 28.28 3.00 6.04
C MET A 311 28.65 1.55 6.39
N ASN A 312 28.47 0.67 5.43
CA ASN A 312 28.76 -0.78 5.52
C ASN A 312 27.96 -1.53 6.60
N LYS A 313 26.88 -0.94 7.11
CA LYS A 313 25.95 -1.56 8.07
C LYS A 313 24.58 -1.71 7.44
N TRP A 314 23.90 -2.81 7.72
CA TRP A 314 22.45 -2.91 7.46
C TRP A 314 21.70 -2.07 8.47
N VAL A 315 20.86 -1.17 7.99
CA VAL A 315 20.01 -0.30 8.80
C VAL A 315 18.62 -0.31 8.22
N GLY A 316 17.62 -0.50 9.06
CA GLY A 316 16.23 -0.29 8.72
C GLY A 316 15.89 1.20 8.83
N PHE A 317 15.20 1.73 7.83
CA PHE A 317 14.72 3.11 7.81
C PHE A 317 13.25 3.15 7.43
N LYS A 318 12.43 3.85 8.24
CA LYS A 318 11.01 4.10 7.95
C LYS A 318 10.73 5.58 7.82
N GLY A 319 9.97 5.94 6.79
CA GLY A 319 9.35 7.24 6.62
C GLY A 319 7.84 7.09 6.70
N ILE A 320 7.21 7.88 7.54
CA ILE A 320 5.76 7.88 7.74
C ILE A 320 5.23 9.28 7.45
N VAL A 321 4.13 9.35 6.71
CA VAL A 321 3.41 10.59 6.44
C VAL A 321 1.92 10.36 6.58
N TYR A 322 1.23 11.24 7.30
CA TYR A 322 -0.21 11.17 7.44
C TYR A 322 -0.86 12.51 7.75
N ASN A 323 -2.15 12.62 7.38
CA ASN A 323 -2.97 13.77 7.72
C ASN A 323 -3.43 13.68 9.16
N GLN A 324 -3.32 14.80 9.89
CA GLN A 324 -3.91 14.96 11.21
C GLN A 324 -5.34 15.50 11.11
N PRO A 325 -6.16 15.34 12.17
CA PRO A 325 -7.55 15.82 12.15
C PRO A 325 -7.71 17.34 11.95
N ASP A 326 -6.69 18.11 12.33
CA ASP A 326 -6.65 19.57 12.14
C ASP A 326 -6.24 20.00 10.71
N GLY A 327 -6.06 19.05 9.81
CA GLY A 327 -5.63 19.27 8.43
C GLY A 327 -4.12 19.40 8.25
N SER A 328 -3.34 19.44 9.32
CA SER A 328 -1.88 19.42 9.23
C SER A 328 -1.37 18.04 8.76
N ILE A 329 -0.13 18.02 8.29
CA ILE A 329 0.52 16.78 7.84
C ILE A 329 1.66 16.46 8.79
N LYS A 330 1.64 15.26 9.36
CA LYS A 330 2.72 14.78 10.21
C LYS A 330 3.65 13.86 9.44
N LEU A 331 4.95 14.10 9.61
CA LEU A 331 6.03 13.26 9.11
C LEU A 331 6.77 12.67 10.32
N GLU A 332 7.08 11.40 10.25
CA GLU A 332 7.88 10.71 11.26
C GLU A 332 8.95 9.87 10.57
N SER A 333 10.13 9.81 11.17
CA SER A 333 11.21 8.92 10.77
C SER A 333 11.55 7.97 11.90
N TYR A 334 11.67 6.68 11.57
CA TYR A 334 12.10 5.63 12.49
C TYR A 334 13.31 4.91 11.93
N VAL A 335 14.11 4.37 12.82
CA VAL A 335 15.31 3.62 12.47
C VAL A 335 15.41 2.33 13.29
N ASP A 336 15.82 1.26 12.63
CA ASP A 336 16.33 0.04 13.22
C ASP A 336 17.83 -0.02 12.93
N LYS A 337 18.62 0.55 13.86
CA LYS A 337 20.07 0.73 13.67
C LYS A 337 20.86 -0.59 13.76
N ASP A 338 20.27 -1.59 14.38
CA ASP A 338 20.93 -2.86 14.68
C ASP A 338 20.40 -4.02 13.80
N ASN A 339 19.52 -3.72 12.84
CA ASN A 339 18.91 -4.68 11.91
C ASN A 339 18.26 -5.86 12.65
N ASN A 340 17.50 -5.58 13.69
CA ASN A 340 16.88 -6.58 14.56
C ASN A 340 15.37 -6.38 14.72
N ASN A 341 14.77 -5.57 13.83
CA ASN A 341 13.35 -5.23 13.81
C ASN A 341 12.88 -4.46 15.07
N ASN A 342 13.81 -3.78 15.74
CA ASN A 342 13.53 -2.91 16.88
C ASN A 342 13.60 -1.42 16.45
N TRP A 343 12.43 -0.84 16.23
CA TRP A 343 12.27 0.48 15.65
C TRP A 343 12.26 1.57 16.70
N GLN A 344 13.17 2.52 16.59
CA GLN A 344 13.25 3.72 17.42
C GLN A 344 12.81 4.93 16.60
N LYS A 345 11.93 5.77 17.16
CA LYS A 345 11.62 7.08 16.55
C LYS A 345 12.87 7.93 16.49
N ALA A 346 13.25 8.35 15.30
CA ALA A 346 14.42 9.17 15.07
C ALA A 346 14.10 10.65 15.16
N THR A 347 13.05 11.10 14.50
CA THR A 347 12.59 12.49 14.46
C THR A 347 11.16 12.59 13.98
N GLU A 348 10.53 13.75 14.17
CA GLU A 348 9.22 14.08 13.62
C GLU A 348 9.09 15.55 13.23
N LEU A 349 8.17 15.85 12.33
CA LEU A 349 7.84 17.20 11.88
C LEU A 349 6.34 17.31 11.60
N ILE A 350 5.75 18.48 11.89
CA ILE A 350 4.37 18.80 11.50
C ILE A 350 4.39 19.95 10.51
N ASP A 351 3.84 19.71 9.32
CA ASP A 351 3.57 20.74 8.33
C ASP A 351 2.16 21.29 8.53
N LYS A 352 2.05 22.56 8.93
CA LYS A 352 0.79 23.26 9.13
C LYS A 352 0.39 24.14 7.93
N GLY A 353 0.98 23.87 6.75
CA GLY A 353 0.73 24.65 5.54
C GLY A 353 1.65 25.87 5.37
N ASN A 354 2.56 26.11 6.31
CA ASN A 354 3.51 27.22 6.24
C ASN A 354 4.96 26.78 5.93
N TRP A 355 5.11 25.53 5.54
CA TRP A 355 6.40 25.00 5.11
C TRP A 355 6.48 24.97 3.58
N GLY A 356 7.45 25.69 3.08
CA GLY A 356 7.62 25.90 1.64
C GLY A 356 6.97 27.22 1.18
N ASN A 357 7.77 28.14 0.68
CA ASN A 357 7.35 29.54 0.49
C ASN A 357 7.06 29.95 -0.95
N ASP A 358 7.35 29.10 -1.94
CA ASP A 358 7.22 29.53 -3.34
C ASP A 358 6.12 28.75 -4.07
N MET A 359 4.90 29.21 -3.89
CA MET A 359 3.73 28.77 -4.66
C MET A 359 3.54 29.60 -5.93
N THR A 360 4.38 30.60 -6.17
CA THR A 360 4.15 31.60 -7.22
C THR A 360 4.48 31.12 -8.63
N HIS A 361 5.27 30.06 -8.77
CA HIS A 361 5.72 29.55 -10.08
C HIS A 361 4.64 28.80 -10.86
N CYS A 362 3.57 28.39 -10.20
CA CYS A 362 2.54 27.56 -10.80
C CYS A 362 1.16 28.23 -10.86
N ASN A 363 1.06 29.51 -10.56
CA ASN A 363 -0.21 30.25 -10.50
C ASN A 363 -1.28 29.54 -9.64
N ALA A 364 -0.87 28.89 -8.55
CA ALA A 364 -1.74 28.18 -7.63
C ALA A 364 -2.19 29.09 -6.49
#